data_016433476385b53046c5c35086748fe2
#
_entry.id   016433476385b53046c5c35086748fe2
#
_cell.length_a   1.000
_cell.length_b   1.000
_cell.length_c   1.000
_cell.angle_alpha   90.00
_cell.angle_beta   90.00
_cell.angle_gamma   90.00
#
_symmetry.space_group_name_H-M   'P 1'
#
loop_
_entity.id
_entity.type
_entity.pdbx_description
1 polymer ?
#
loop_
_entity_poly.entity_id
_entity_poly.type
_entity_poly.pdbx_seq_one_letter_code
_entity_poly.pdbx_strand_id
1 'polypeptide(L)'
;MDINERISQYRQDIKSDRVDMSFGEIINMYKEHEIVISPEYQRAFRWDKQRQTDFIESILLGIPFPSIFVATNDDGTWELIDGLQRVSTVLSFFGELKDDPVKNNLVLHSGNIVPELDGISIDSIPLDLKLTIKRTPCRVEIIQKDSHFEMRYELFKRLNTGGEGLTRQEIRNCIFRGFQNYRYFNDIISNCANNPDFREIVNISDEAQEKMMYEELFLRFFSLHAFRGYYTEKVIQDFFDKIMKQQCETPNKAIIDSTVNKFNQICSYLRPMGYEIFKLARLNLSTSMFDSIFLSLSTSTKDFSQIDCETFKSRVQALREDPEFKRNAGAASSNASAINKKLIIARRILLEDEAE
;
A
#
# COMPACT_ATOMS: atom_id res chain seq x y z
N MET A 1 -28.59 14.20 14.55
CA MET A 1 -27.65 13.60 15.53
C MET A 1 -26.67 14.71 15.93
N ASP A 2 -26.61 15.02 17.19
CA ASP A 2 -25.70 16.02 17.73
C ASP A 2 -24.25 15.55 17.58
N ILE A 3 -23.30 16.47 17.46
CA ILE A 3 -21.86 16.18 17.33
C ILE A 3 -21.35 15.38 18.53
N ASN A 4 -21.86 15.67 19.74
CA ASN A 4 -21.50 14.97 20.97
C ASN A 4 -21.98 13.50 20.97
N GLU A 5 -23.20 13.25 20.49
CA GLU A 5 -23.76 11.90 20.34
C GLU A 5 -22.90 11.09 19.35
N ARG A 6 -22.54 11.70 18.23
CA ARG A 6 -21.71 11.04 17.21
C ARG A 6 -20.30 10.73 17.68
N ILE A 7 -19.67 11.67 18.40
CA ILE A 7 -18.35 11.44 19.02
C ILE A 7 -18.44 10.34 20.08
N SER A 8 -19.49 10.33 20.89
CA SER A 8 -19.68 9.31 21.94
C SER A 8 -19.87 7.92 21.34
N GLN A 9 -20.62 7.80 20.26
CA GLN A 9 -20.79 6.57 19.51
C GLN A 9 -19.43 6.04 19.01
N TYR A 10 -18.67 6.89 18.26
CA TYR A 10 -17.37 6.48 17.74
C TYR A 10 -16.33 6.14 18.84
N ARG A 11 -16.41 6.78 20.02
CA ARG A 11 -15.56 6.43 21.16
C ARG A 11 -15.86 5.03 21.71
N GLN A 12 -17.11 4.56 21.65
CA GLN A 12 -17.49 3.22 22.05
C GLN A 12 -17.06 2.16 21.02
N ASP A 13 -16.87 2.58 19.77
CA ASP A 13 -16.46 1.70 18.67
C ASP A 13 -14.96 1.38 18.69
N ILE A 14 -14.14 2.13 19.45
CA ILE A 14 -12.72 1.86 19.64
C ILE A 14 -12.51 1.27 21.02
N LYS A 15 -12.21 -0.01 21.05
CA LYS A 15 -11.79 -0.69 22.30
C LYS A 15 -10.29 -0.92 22.22
N SER A 16 -9.56 -0.23 23.04
CA SER A 16 -8.11 -0.36 23.14
C SER A 16 -7.68 -0.63 24.56
N ASP A 17 -6.64 -1.40 24.71
CA ASP A 17 -5.94 -1.65 25.96
C ASP A 17 -4.46 -1.31 25.78
N ARG A 18 -3.70 -1.29 26.84
CA ARG A 18 -2.28 -0.98 26.79
C ARG A 18 -1.50 -1.77 27.82
N VAL A 19 -0.31 -2.18 27.44
CA VAL A 19 0.63 -2.89 28.30
C VAL A 19 2.05 -2.42 28.02
N ASP A 20 2.85 -2.31 29.07
CA ASP A 20 4.30 -2.13 28.92
C ASP A 20 4.94 -3.52 29.02
N MET A 21 5.65 -3.93 27.96
CA MET A 21 6.36 -5.22 27.94
C MET A 21 7.79 -5.04 27.46
N SER A 22 8.68 -5.92 27.88
CA SER A 22 10.07 -5.87 27.46
C SER A 22 10.24 -6.29 25.99
N PHE A 23 11.29 -5.81 25.30
CA PHE A 23 11.62 -6.36 23.99
C PHE A 23 11.90 -7.86 24.03
N GLY A 24 12.42 -8.38 25.15
CA GLY A 24 12.59 -9.82 25.34
C GLY A 24 11.28 -10.58 25.24
N GLU A 25 10.20 -10.04 25.80
CA GLU A 25 8.86 -10.63 25.69
C GLU A 25 8.32 -10.52 24.28
N ILE A 26 8.46 -9.36 23.63
CA ILE A 26 8.05 -9.19 22.22
C ILE A 26 8.77 -10.20 21.31
N ILE A 27 10.08 -10.43 21.53
CA ILE A 27 10.85 -11.44 20.79
C ILE A 27 10.26 -12.84 21.04
N ASN A 28 9.94 -13.20 22.29
CA ASN A 28 9.37 -14.50 22.64
C ASN A 28 8.00 -14.70 21.98
N MET A 29 7.09 -13.72 22.10
CA MET A 29 5.77 -13.78 21.48
C MET A 29 5.86 -13.91 19.95
N TYR A 30 6.82 -13.24 19.30
CA TYR A 30 7.05 -13.42 17.86
C TYR A 30 7.54 -14.83 17.53
N LYS A 31 8.42 -15.40 18.34
CA LYS A 31 8.93 -16.78 18.17
C LYS A 31 7.83 -17.82 18.30
N GLU A 32 6.93 -17.63 19.24
CA GLU A 32 5.78 -18.52 19.52
C GLU A 32 4.58 -18.23 18.60
N HIS A 33 4.71 -17.31 17.65
CA HIS A 33 3.64 -16.88 16.74
C HIS A 33 2.43 -16.23 17.44
N GLU A 34 2.60 -15.71 18.63
CA GLU A 34 1.59 -14.92 19.34
C GLU A 34 1.53 -13.48 18.82
N ILE A 35 2.68 -12.92 18.37
CA ILE A 35 2.72 -11.70 17.57
C ILE A 35 3.05 -12.09 16.13
N VAL A 36 2.17 -11.68 15.20
CA VAL A 36 2.30 -11.94 13.77
C VAL A 36 2.68 -10.64 13.07
N ILE A 37 3.70 -10.71 12.22
CA ILE A 37 4.02 -9.66 11.25
C ILE A 37 3.61 -10.24 9.90
N SER A 38 2.60 -9.66 9.26
CA SER A 38 2.14 -10.19 7.96
C SER A 38 3.25 -10.11 6.91
N PRO A 39 3.33 -11.05 5.96
CA PRO A 39 4.37 -11.06 4.92
C PRO A 39 4.41 -9.77 4.10
N GLU A 40 3.25 -9.18 3.83
CA GLU A 40 3.12 -7.91 3.12
C GLU A 40 3.70 -6.75 3.95
N TYR A 41 3.46 -6.79 5.27
CA TYR A 41 3.98 -5.81 6.20
C TYR A 41 5.48 -5.97 6.39
N GLN A 42 5.96 -7.20 6.44
CA GLN A 42 7.38 -7.53 6.62
C GLN A 42 8.24 -7.07 5.44
N ARG A 43 7.72 -7.13 4.19
CA ARG A 43 8.37 -6.56 3.00
C ARG A 43 8.63 -5.05 3.13
N ALA A 44 7.87 -4.36 3.97
CA ALA A 44 8.04 -2.95 4.27
C ALA A 44 9.11 -2.66 5.34
N PHE A 45 9.90 -3.64 5.78
CA PHE A 45 11.09 -3.41 6.61
C PHE A 45 12.20 -2.79 5.75
N ARG A 46 12.26 -1.45 5.74
CA ARG A 46 13.05 -0.63 4.80
C ARG A 46 14.09 0.25 5.48
N TRP A 47 14.15 0.26 6.81
CA TRP A 47 15.19 1.04 7.48
C TRP A 47 16.57 0.57 7.02
N ASP A 48 17.41 1.52 6.58
CA ASP A 48 18.81 1.27 6.33
C ASP A 48 19.55 0.93 7.63
N LYS A 49 20.77 0.46 7.50
CA LYS A 49 21.58 0.04 8.65
C LYS A 49 21.86 1.18 9.63
N GLN A 50 21.95 2.42 9.14
CA GLN A 50 22.18 3.56 10.02
C GLN A 50 20.96 3.82 10.90
N ARG A 51 19.76 3.86 10.36
CA ARG A 51 18.54 4.04 11.15
C ARG A 51 18.28 2.89 12.12
N GLN A 52 18.63 1.67 11.72
CA GLN A 52 18.57 0.52 12.62
C GLN A 52 19.56 0.68 13.78
N THR A 53 20.79 1.15 13.50
CA THR A 53 21.80 1.45 14.52
C THR A 53 21.32 2.55 15.45
N ASP A 54 20.82 3.65 14.91
CA ASP A 54 20.31 4.80 15.70
C ASP A 54 19.18 4.37 16.66
N PHE A 55 18.38 3.40 16.26
CA PHE A 55 17.31 2.87 17.13
C PHE A 55 17.89 1.99 18.26
N ILE A 56 18.83 1.09 17.96
CA ILE A 56 19.51 0.29 18.98
C ILE A 56 20.28 1.21 19.95
N GLU A 57 20.98 2.22 19.44
CA GLU A 57 21.63 3.26 20.24
C GLU A 57 20.64 3.97 21.16
N SER A 58 19.47 4.35 20.63
CA SER A 58 18.40 4.99 21.43
C SER A 58 17.94 4.11 22.59
N ILE A 59 17.77 2.80 22.34
CA ILE A 59 17.43 1.83 23.40
C ILE A 59 18.51 1.77 24.46
N LEU A 60 19.79 1.69 24.07
CA LEU A 60 20.93 1.59 24.99
C LEU A 60 21.09 2.86 25.82
N LEU A 61 20.81 4.02 25.25
CA LEU A 61 20.89 5.32 25.91
C LEU A 61 19.65 5.68 26.73
N GLY A 62 18.57 4.85 26.65
CA GLY A 62 17.30 5.13 27.32
C GLY A 62 16.52 6.30 26.69
N ILE A 63 16.78 6.63 25.43
CA ILE A 63 16.03 7.65 24.69
C ILE A 63 14.62 7.14 24.43
N PRO A 64 13.56 7.91 24.78
CA PRO A 64 12.19 7.50 24.54
C PRO A 64 11.87 7.32 23.05
N PHE A 65 11.10 6.29 22.72
CA PHE A 65 10.62 6.02 21.38
C PHE A 65 9.08 5.79 21.41
N PRO A 66 8.39 5.97 20.27
CA PRO A 66 6.94 5.79 20.21
C PRO A 66 6.50 4.36 20.54
N SER A 67 5.28 4.20 21.07
CA SER A 67 4.64 2.89 21.29
C SER A 67 4.45 2.11 20.00
N ILE A 68 4.38 0.78 20.10
CA ILE A 68 3.93 -0.08 19.00
C ILE A 68 2.43 -0.31 19.11
N PHE A 69 1.78 -0.60 17.99
CA PHE A 69 0.36 -0.90 17.94
C PHE A 69 0.14 -2.29 17.38
N VAL A 70 -0.74 -3.04 18.04
CA VAL A 70 -1.14 -4.38 17.62
C VAL A 70 -2.67 -4.48 17.58
N ALA A 71 -3.21 -5.36 16.72
CA ALA A 71 -4.63 -5.72 16.73
C ALA A 71 -4.80 -7.17 17.16
N THR A 72 -5.78 -7.44 17.99
CA THR A 72 -6.14 -8.80 18.35
C THR A 72 -6.92 -9.46 17.21
N ASN A 73 -6.46 -10.62 16.75
CA ASN A 73 -7.10 -11.50 15.78
C ASN A 73 -8.18 -12.38 16.45
N ASP A 74 -8.97 -13.08 15.63
CA ASP A 74 -10.02 -13.97 16.13
C ASP A 74 -9.50 -15.16 16.93
N ASP A 75 -8.30 -15.63 16.65
CA ASP A 75 -7.60 -16.70 17.36
C ASP A 75 -6.87 -16.23 18.62
N GLY A 76 -6.93 -14.94 18.94
CA GLY A 76 -6.27 -14.33 20.10
C GLY A 76 -4.82 -13.90 19.85
N THR A 77 -4.24 -14.19 18.70
CA THR A 77 -2.91 -13.67 18.32
C THR A 77 -2.96 -12.16 18.07
N TRP A 78 -1.81 -11.51 18.12
CA TRP A 78 -1.70 -10.08 17.83
C TRP A 78 -1.05 -9.85 16.48
N GLU A 79 -1.69 -9.09 15.62
CA GLU A 79 -1.10 -8.60 14.39
C GLU A 79 -0.47 -7.22 14.59
N LEU A 80 0.80 -7.06 14.20
CA LEU A 80 1.51 -5.78 14.30
C LEU A 80 0.92 -4.78 13.30
N ILE A 81 0.51 -3.60 13.80
CA ILE A 81 -0.11 -2.51 13.01
C ILE A 81 0.84 -1.34 12.80
N ASP A 82 1.54 -0.91 13.84
CA ASP A 82 2.59 0.10 13.76
C ASP A 82 3.78 -0.30 14.60
N GLY A 83 4.95 0.20 14.21
CA GLY A 83 6.22 -0.13 14.85
C GLY A 83 7.00 -1.24 14.16
N LEU A 84 6.63 -1.61 12.92
CA LEU A 84 7.33 -2.62 12.12
C LEU A 84 8.85 -2.41 12.13
N GLN A 85 9.32 -1.21 11.76
CA GLN A 85 10.73 -0.92 11.66
C GLN A 85 11.45 -1.16 13.00
N ARG A 86 10.84 -0.75 14.11
CA ARG A 86 11.37 -0.90 15.47
C ARG A 86 11.44 -2.36 15.91
N VAL A 87 10.34 -3.09 15.77
CA VAL A 87 10.26 -4.50 16.13
C VAL A 87 11.20 -5.34 15.25
N SER A 88 11.16 -5.13 13.92
CA SER A 88 12.01 -5.87 12.99
C SER A 88 13.51 -5.56 13.19
N THR A 89 13.88 -4.34 13.58
CA THR A 89 15.27 -4.00 13.91
C THR A 89 15.75 -4.82 15.12
N VAL A 90 14.96 -4.90 16.18
CA VAL A 90 15.32 -5.70 17.35
C VAL A 90 15.37 -7.19 16.99
N LEU A 91 14.37 -7.71 16.26
CA LEU A 91 14.37 -9.11 15.79
C LEU A 91 15.60 -9.40 14.93
N SER A 92 15.94 -8.53 13.99
CA SER A 92 17.12 -8.64 13.14
C SER A 92 18.41 -8.66 13.94
N PHE A 93 18.54 -7.75 14.92
CA PHE A 93 19.74 -7.68 15.78
C PHE A 93 19.91 -8.96 16.62
N PHE A 94 18.81 -9.56 17.09
CA PHE A 94 18.82 -10.82 17.84
C PHE A 94 18.84 -12.07 16.95
N GLY A 95 18.82 -11.95 15.62
CA GLY A 95 18.81 -13.09 14.68
C GLY A 95 17.51 -13.86 14.64
N GLU A 96 16.39 -13.23 15.01
CA GLU A 96 15.09 -13.89 15.20
C GLU A 96 14.07 -13.55 14.09
N LEU A 97 14.47 -12.82 13.04
CA LEU A 97 13.59 -12.46 11.93
C LEU A 97 13.40 -13.66 11.00
N LYS A 98 12.35 -14.47 11.21
CA LYS A 98 12.14 -15.77 10.56
C LYS A 98 11.89 -15.70 9.06
N ASP A 99 11.11 -14.72 8.61
CA ASP A 99 10.63 -14.68 7.24
C ASP A 99 11.54 -13.89 6.29
N ASP A 100 12.59 -13.25 6.81
CA ASP A 100 13.65 -12.60 6.02
C ASP A 100 15.04 -12.88 6.60
N PRO A 101 15.57 -14.11 6.39
CA PRO A 101 16.86 -14.50 6.93
C PRO A 101 18.03 -13.62 6.44
N VAL A 102 17.87 -12.99 5.28
CA VAL A 102 18.90 -12.10 4.70
C VAL A 102 19.09 -10.84 5.54
N LYS A 103 18.02 -10.38 6.20
CA LYS A 103 18.04 -9.21 7.08
C LYS A 103 18.34 -9.55 8.54
N ASN A 104 18.58 -10.81 8.87
CA ASN A 104 19.03 -11.21 10.20
C ASN A 104 20.50 -10.85 10.46
N ASN A 105 20.88 -10.94 11.74
CA ASN A 105 22.25 -10.71 12.21
C ASN A 105 22.75 -9.30 11.85
N LEU A 106 21.93 -8.29 12.18
CA LEU A 106 22.29 -6.89 12.03
C LEU A 106 23.66 -6.62 12.71
N VAL A 107 24.60 -6.12 11.94
CA VAL A 107 25.85 -5.55 12.41
C VAL A 107 25.66 -4.04 12.43
N LEU A 108 25.83 -3.42 13.60
CA LEU A 108 25.63 -2.00 13.78
C LEU A 108 26.71 -1.19 13.04
N HIS A 109 26.34 -0.02 12.61
CA HIS A 109 27.25 1.00 12.12
C HIS A 109 27.71 1.91 13.28
N SER A 110 28.54 2.89 12.97
CA SER A 110 28.90 3.93 13.92
C SER A 110 27.66 4.65 14.43
N GLY A 111 27.46 4.66 15.74
CA GLY A 111 26.38 5.43 16.36
C GLY A 111 26.61 6.94 16.21
N ASN A 112 25.52 7.71 16.28
CA ASN A 112 25.60 9.16 16.24
C ASN A 112 26.19 9.76 17.54
N ILE A 113 25.94 9.09 18.67
CA ILE A 113 26.37 9.48 20.01
C ILE A 113 27.48 8.54 20.52
N VAL A 114 27.39 7.25 20.17
CA VAL A 114 28.30 6.18 20.57
C VAL A 114 28.94 5.55 19.33
N PRO A 115 30.01 6.18 18.76
CA PRO A 115 30.69 5.66 17.57
C PRO A 115 31.22 4.23 17.72
N GLU A 116 31.48 3.80 18.95
CA GLU A 116 32.00 2.49 19.32
C GLU A 116 31.00 1.34 19.02
N LEU A 117 29.77 1.66 18.62
CA LEU A 117 28.83 0.66 18.14
C LEU A 117 29.21 0.08 16.79
N ASP A 118 30.10 0.71 16.04
CA ASP A 118 30.53 0.24 14.72
C ASP A 118 31.07 -1.19 14.76
N GLY A 119 30.53 -2.05 13.92
CA GLY A 119 30.90 -3.46 13.84
C GLY A 119 30.35 -4.35 14.97
N ILE A 120 29.57 -3.80 15.92
CA ILE A 120 28.96 -4.59 17.00
C ILE A 120 27.78 -5.41 16.46
N SER A 121 27.76 -6.69 16.82
CA SER A 121 26.68 -7.63 16.55
C SER A 121 26.18 -8.27 17.84
N ILE A 122 25.12 -9.07 17.75
CA ILE A 122 24.57 -9.81 18.90
C ILE A 122 25.59 -10.74 19.57
N ASP A 123 26.58 -11.23 18.81
CA ASP A 123 27.62 -12.15 19.30
C ASP A 123 28.75 -11.39 19.99
N SER A 124 29.02 -10.14 19.60
CA SER A 124 30.13 -9.32 20.11
C SER A 124 29.69 -8.32 21.18
N ILE A 125 28.40 -8.02 21.30
CA ILE A 125 27.90 -7.06 22.29
C ILE A 125 28.12 -7.57 23.72
N PRO A 126 28.58 -6.71 24.68
CA PRO A 126 28.67 -7.06 26.09
C PRO A 126 27.30 -7.54 26.66
N LEU A 127 27.36 -8.51 27.57
CA LEU A 127 26.15 -9.13 28.12
C LEU A 127 25.21 -8.14 28.83
N ASP A 128 25.77 -7.17 29.55
CA ASP A 128 25.00 -6.13 30.23
C ASP A 128 24.21 -5.25 29.26
N LEU A 129 24.83 -4.86 28.12
CA LEU A 129 24.16 -4.11 27.07
C LEU A 129 23.11 -4.96 26.36
N LYS A 130 23.38 -6.24 26.09
CA LYS A 130 22.41 -7.20 25.55
C LYS A 130 21.19 -7.32 26.46
N LEU A 131 21.42 -7.41 27.77
CA LEU A 131 20.34 -7.46 28.77
C LEU A 131 19.58 -6.12 28.86
N THR A 132 20.26 -4.99 28.69
CA THR A 132 19.63 -3.68 28.62
C THR A 132 18.62 -3.64 27.47
N ILE A 133 19.01 -4.03 26.25
CA ILE A 133 18.08 -4.08 25.11
C ILE A 133 16.89 -4.99 25.43
N LYS A 134 17.12 -6.22 25.90
CA LYS A 134 16.06 -7.17 26.22
C LYS A 134 15.09 -6.66 27.28
N ARG A 135 15.55 -5.95 28.28
CA ARG A 135 14.75 -5.49 29.43
C ARG A 135 14.10 -4.14 29.21
N THR A 136 14.50 -3.40 28.16
CA THR A 136 13.91 -2.10 27.85
C THR A 136 12.42 -2.25 27.62
N PRO A 137 11.56 -1.50 28.36
CA PRO A 137 10.14 -1.54 28.17
C PRO A 137 9.72 -0.86 26.88
N CYS A 138 8.84 -1.51 26.16
CA CYS A 138 8.15 -0.98 24.98
C CYS A 138 6.66 -0.93 25.30
N ARG A 139 6.04 0.23 25.11
CA ARG A 139 4.60 0.36 25.25
C ARG A 139 3.90 -0.24 24.06
N VAL A 140 2.96 -1.15 24.32
CA VAL A 140 2.12 -1.80 23.33
C VAL A 140 0.68 -1.32 23.49
N GLU A 141 0.14 -0.68 22.47
CA GLU A 141 -1.27 -0.30 22.39
C GLU A 141 -2.02 -1.42 21.65
N ILE A 142 -3.01 -2.02 22.30
CA ILE A 142 -3.72 -3.20 21.80
C ILE A 142 -5.10 -2.78 21.34
N ILE A 143 -5.40 -2.97 20.04
CA ILE A 143 -6.73 -2.76 19.48
C ILE A 143 -7.49 -4.07 19.60
N GLN A 144 -8.57 -4.04 20.36
CA GLN A 144 -9.38 -5.23 20.61
C GLN A 144 -10.15 -5.65 19.35
N LYS A 145 -10.40 -6.96 19.21
CA LYS A 145 -11.07 -7.55 18.05
C LYS A 145 -12.50 -7.06 17.82
N ASP A 146 -13.19 -6.71 18.90
CA ASP A 146 -14.55 -6.19 18.88
C ASP A 146 -14.63 -4.68 18.57
N SER A 147 -13.51 -4.03 18.25
CA SER A 147 -13.51 -2.71 17.63
C SER A 147 -14.12 -2.76 16.23
N HIS A 148 -14.99 -1.79 15.92
CA HIS A 148 -15.57 -1.72 14.57
C HIS A 148 -14.49 -1.64 13.50
N PHE A 149 -14.69 -2.40 12.41
CA PHE A 149 -13.72 -2.49 11.30
C PHE A 149 -13.32 -1.11 10.75
N GLU A 150 -14.29 -0.22 10.53
CA GLU A 150 -14.06 1.14 10.04
C GLU A 150 -13.11 1.94 10.95
N MET A 151 -13.21 1.73 12.26
CA MET A 151 -12.36 2.40 13.23
C MET A 151 -10.95 1.81 13.27
N ARG A 152 -10.82 0.49 13.14
CA ARG A 152 -9.51 -0.18 12.96
C ARG A 152 -8.81 0.34 11.72
N TYR A 153 -9.56 0.46 10.61
CA TYR A 153 -9.07 0.98 9.34
C TYR A 153 -8.56 2.43 9.48
N GLU A 154 -9.38 3.33 10.03
CA GLU A 154 -9.00 4.73 10.24
C GLU A 154 -7.79 4.89 11.17
N LEU A 155 -7.70 4.06 12.21
CA LEU A 155 -6.56 4.07 13.11
C LEU A 155 -5.28 3.65 12.38
N PHE A 156 -5.33 2.55 11.64
CA PHE A 156 -4.23 2.05 10.83
C PHE A 156 -3.72 3.11 9.84
N LYS A 157 -4.64 3.75 9.14
CA LYS A 157 -4.37 4.83 8.20
C LYS A 157 -3.67 6.02 8.87
N ARG A 158 -4.14 6.44 10.07
CA ARG A 158 -3.58 7.58 10.81
C ARG A 158 -2.21 7.29 11.41
N LEU A 159 -2.00 6.10 11.95
CA LEU A 159 -0.73 5.69 12.50
C LEU A 159 0.38 5.62 11.44
N ASN A 160 0.04 5.16 10.24
CA ASN A 160 0.98 5.02 9.14
C ASN A 160 1.21 6.30 8.31
N THR A 161 0.70 7.46 8.72
CA THR A 161 0.90 8.74 8.00
C THR A 161 2.20 9.47 8.35
N GLY A 162 3.01 8.97 9.27
CA GLY A 162 4.27 9.59 9.74
C GLY A 162 5.51 8.81 9.31
N GLY A 163 6.47 9.47 8.66
CA GLY A 163 7.76 8.87 8.28
C GLY A 163 7.71 8.02 7.01
N GLU A 164 8.47 6.92 6.95
CA GLU A 164 8.41 5.90 5.88
C GLU A 164 7.21 4.98 6.10
N GLY A 165 6.01 5.56 6.03
CA GLY A 165 4.76 4.83 6.21
C GLY A 165 4.47 3.86 5.06
N LEU A 166 3.53 2.94 5.31
CA LEU A 166 2.96 2.08 4.29
C LEU A 166 2.22 2.90 3.23
N THR A 167 2.28 2.45 1.99
CA THR A 167 1.38 2.94 0.94
C THR A 167 -0.06 2.54 1.23
N ARG A 168 -0.99 3.20 0.53
CA ARG A 168 -2.41 2.85 0.65
C ARG A 168 -2.69 1.40 0.25
N GLN A 169 -1.96 0.87 -0.73
CA GLN A 169 -2.14 -0.53 -1.15
C GLN A 169 -1.61 -1.51 -0.10
N GLU A 170 -0.47 -1.22 0.50
CA GLU A 170 0.06 -2.02 1.60
C GLU A 170 -0.90 -2.03 2.80
N ILE A 171 -1.47 -0.85 3.14
CA ILE A 171 -2.50 -0.73 4.18
C ILE A 171 -3.73 -1.59 3.86
N ARG A 172 -4.24 -1.56 2.62
CA ARG A 172 -5.37 -2.39 2.19
C ARG A 172 -5.07 -3.87 2.40
N ASN A 173 -3.90 -4.30 1.97
CA ASN A 173 -3.50 -5.71 2.07
C ASN A 173 -3.44 -6.19 3.53
N CYS A 174 -2.97 -5.33 4.44
CA CYS A 174 -2.97 -5.66 5.86
C CYS A 174 -4.39 -5.76 6.44
N ILE A 175 -5.23 -4.76 6.17
CA ILE A 175 -6.53 -4.63 6.84
C ILE A 175 -7.57 -5.60 6.31
N PHE A 176 -7.61 -5.81 4.97
CA PHE A 176 -8.62 -6.67 4.37
C PHE A 176 -8.29 -8.16 4.45
N ARG A 177 -7.09 -8.53 4.91
CA ARG A 177 -6.63 -9.92 5.00
C ARG A 177 -7.54 -10.83 5.83
N GLY A 178 -8.20 -10.30 6.86
CA GLY A 178 -9.14 -11.04 7.70
C GLY A 178 -10.48 -11.34 7.02
N PHE A 179 -10.78 -10.78 5.84
CA PHE A 179 -12.02 -11.05 5.14
C PHE A 179 -12.00 -12.40 4.42
N GLN A 180 -13.16 -13.08 4.40
CA GLN A 180 -13.30 -14.42 3.84
C GLN A 180 -12.79 -14.56 2.41
N ASN A 181 -13.04 -13.57 1.56
CA ASN A 181 -12.68 -13.61 0.14
C ASN A 181 -11.45 -12.75 -0.19
N TYR A 182 -10.70 -12.28 0.82
CA TYR A 182 -9.52 -11.47 0.59
C TYR A 182 -8.52 -12.17 -0.33
N ARG A 183 -8.14 -13.42 0.00
CA ARG A 183 -7.18 -14.19 -0.81
C ARG A 183 -7.61 -14.27 -2.25
N TYR A 184 -8.88 -14.64 -2.50
CA TYR A 184 -9.41 -14.73 -3.85
C TYR A 184 -9.24 -13.44 -4.64
N PHE A 185 -9.62 -12.29 -4.08
CA PHE A 185 -9.54 -11.02 -4.78
C PHE A 185 -8.10 -10.50 -4.85
N ASN A 186 -7.31 -10.68 -3.81
CA ASN A 186 -5.90 -10.27 -3.78
C ASN A 186 -5.04 -11.07 -4.76
N ASP A 187 -5.29 -12.37 -4.94
CA ASP A 187 -4.60 -13.19 -5.94
C ASP A 187 -4.90 -12.68 -7.36
N ILE A 188 -6.12 -12.21 -7.62
CA ILE A 188 -6.47 -11.59 -8.91
C ILE A 188 -5.70 -10.29 -9.10
N ILE A 189 -5.65 -9.41 -8.09
CA ILE A 189 -4.87 -8.17 -8.14
C ILE A 189 -3.40 -8.49 -8.43
N SER A 190 -2.81 -9.44 -7.70
CA SER A 190 -1.42 -9.84 -7.85
C SER A 190 -1.13 -10.46 -9.24
N ASN A 191 -2.02 -11.30 -9.75
CA ASN A 191 -1.88 -11.90 -11.07
C ASN A 191 -1.92 -10.83 -12.18
N CYS A 192 -2.83 -9.87 -12.09
CA CYS A 192 -2.90 -8.76 -13.04
C CYS A 192 -1.70 -7.81 -12.91
N ALA A 193 -1.24 -7.52 -11.70
CA ALA A 193 -0.04 -6.73 -11.43
C ALA A 193 1.24 -7.40 -11.99
N ASN A 194 1.27 -8.72 -12.08
CA ASN A 194 2.37 -9.50 -12.64
C ASN A 194 2.17 -9.87 -14.13
N ASN A 195 1.14 -9.36 -14.80
CA ASN A 195 0.94 -9.57 -16.22
C ASN A 195 2.16 -9.03 -16.99
N PRO A 196 2.84 -9.85 -17.85
CA PRO A 196 4.06 -9.45 -18.55
C PRO A 196 3.86 -8.21 -19.45
N ASP A 197 2.75 -8.15 -20.19
CA ASP A 197 2.44 -7.02 -21.06
C ASP A 197 2.24 -5.75 -20.23
N PHE A 198 1.58 -5.86 -19.06
CA PHE A 198 1.39 -4.73 -18.14
C PHE A 198 2.72 -4.22 -17.58
N ARG A 199 3.62 -5.14 -17.19
CA ARG A 199 4.96 -4.79 -16.71
C ARG A 199 5.82 -4.11 -17.77
N GLU A 200 5.64 -4.47 -19.04
CA GLU A 200 6.38 -3.87 -20.15
C GLU A 200 5.89 -2.45 -20.50
N ILE A 201 4.57 -2.21 -20.40
CA ILE A 201 3.99 -0.89 -20.73
C ILE A 201 4.00 0.10 -19.56
N VAL A 202 4.18 -0.33 -18.33
CA VAL A 202 4.24 0.53 -17.15
C VAL A 202 5.63 0.49 -16.55
N ASN A 203 6.37 1.59 -16.72
CA ASN A 203 7.72 1.73 -16.18
C ASN A 203 7.69 2.52 -14.88
N ILE A 204 7.91 1.84 -13.76
CA ILE A 204 8.03 2.43 -12.42
C ILE A 204 9.39 2.05 -11.82
N SER A 205 9.83 2.81 -10.81
CA SER A 205 11.06 2.49 -10.08
C SER A 205 10.92 1.22 -9.25
N ASP A 206 12.06 0.59 -8.93
CA ASP A 206 12.09 -0.58 -8.03
C ASP A 206 11.43 -0.26 -6.68
N GLU A 207 11.68 0.93 -6.14
CA GLU A 207 11.03 1.41 -4.92
C GLU A 207 9.49 1.47 -5.05
N ALA A 208 8.96 1.96 -6.16
CA ALA A 208 7.52 2.00 -6.40
C ALA A 208 6.93 0.59 -6.57
N GLN A 209 7.69 -0.33 -7.18
CA GLN A 209 7.31 -1.73 -7.29
C GLN A 209 7.27 -2.41 -5.92
N GLU A 210 8.28 -2.22 -5.08
CA GLU A 210 8.30 -2.72 -3.71
C GLU A 210 7.14 -2.17 -2.87
N LYS A 211 6.68 -0.97 -3.18
CA LYS A 211 5.52 -0.27 -2.58
C LYS A 211 4.18 -0.64 -3.22
N MET A 212 4.10 -1.74 -3.96
CA MET A 212 2.87 -2.31 -4.56
C MET A 212 2.15 -1.37 -5.55
N MET A 213 2.89 -0.57 -6.31
CA MET A 213 2.30 0.38 -7.27
C MET A 213 1.58 -0.32 -8.41
N TYR A 214 2.02 -1.51 -8.87
CA TYR A 214 1.33 -2.26 -9.92
C TYR A 214 -0.02 -2.78 -9.45
N GLU A 215 -0.08 -3.28 -8.22
CA GLU A 215 -1.31 -3.73 -7.58
C GLU A 215 -2.30 -2.55 -7.42
N GLU A 216 -1.81 -1.39 -7.00
CA GLU A 216 -2.64 -0.18 -6.90
C GLU A 216 -3.16 0.27 -8.26
N LEU A 217 -2.35 0.23 -9.32
CA LEU A 217 -2.78 0.59 -10.66
C LEU A 217 -3.85 -0.35 -11.19
N PHE A 218 -3.73 -1.66 -10.96
CA PHE A 218 -4.79 -2.59 -11.34
C PHE A 218 -6.08 -2.34 -10.55
N LEU A 219 -5.99 -2.19 -9.22
CA LEU A 219 -7.15 -1.89 -8.38
C LEU A 219 -7.81 -0.56 -8.80
N ARG A 220 -7.01 0.43 -9.19
CA ARG A 220 -7.46 1.70 -9.74
C ARG A 220 -8.26 1.50 -11.02
N PHE A 221 -7.71 0.75 -11.98
CA PHE A 221 -8.42 0.39 -13.21
C PHE A 221 -9.71 -0.37 -12.92
N PHE A 222 -9.65 -1.41 -12.10
CA PHE A 222 -10.80 -2.22 -11.73
C PHE A 222 -11.93 -1.36 -11.14
N SER A 223 -11.61 -0.52 -10.18
CA SER A 223 -12.58 0.33 -9.49
C SER A 223 -13.21 1.35 -10.44
N LEU A 224 -12.41 2.00 -11.27
CA LEU A 224 -12.90 3.02 -12.19
C LEU A 224 -13.63 2.43 -13.41
N HIS A 225 -13.20 1.29 -13.91
CA HIS A 225 -13.87 0.62 -15.02
C HIS A 225 -15.26 0.10 -14.60
N ALA A 226 -15.32 -0.67 -13.53
CA ALA A 226 -16.52 -1.40 -13.13
C ALA A 226 -17.49 -0.56 -12.27
N PHE A 227 -16.99 0.40 -11.49
CA PHE A 227 -17.74 1.07 -10.44
C PHE A 227 -17.69 2.60 -10.47
N ARG A 228 -17.14 3.24 -11.52
CA ARG A 228 -16.99 4.70 -11.60
C ARG A 228 -18.27 5.46 -11.31
N GLY A 229 -19.43 4.94 -11.74
CA GLY A 229 -20.74 5.55 -11.49
C GLY A 229 -21.12 5.70 -10.02
N TYR A 230 -20.44 4.95 -9.14
CA TYR A 230 -20.65 4.98 -7.68
C TYR A 230 -19.57 5.77 -6.93
N TYR A 231 -18.66 6.43 -7.67
CA TYR A 231 -17.61 7.22 -7.05
C TYR A 231 -18.17 8.55 -6.51
N THR A 232 -18.35 8.64 -5.20
CA THR A 232 -18.88 9.80 -4.48
C THR A 232 -17.92 10.35 -3.43
N GLU A 233 -16.85 9.62 -3.15
CA GLU A 233 -15.84 9.93 -2.13
C GLU A 233 -15.05 11.20 -2.54
N LYS A 234 -14.59 11.98 -1.53
CA LYS A 234 -13.76 13.17 -1.78
C LYS A 234 -12.36 12.82 -2.25
N VAL A 235 -11.86 11.66 -1.82
CA VAL A 235 -10.52 11.16 -2.11
C VAL A 235 -10.65 9.84 -2.84
N ILE A 236 -10.01 9.71 -3.99
CA ILE A 236 -10.10 8.51 -4.82
C ILE A 236 -9.60 7.24 -4.11
N GLN A 237 -8.68 7.38 -3.18
CA GLN A 237 -8.17 6.26 -2.39
C GLN A 237 -9.25 5.66 -1.49
N ASP A 238 -10.13 6.49 -0.93
CA ASP A 238 -11.25 6.03 -0.09
C ASP A 238 -12.29 5.26 -0.96
N PHE A 239 -12.42 5.64 -2.24
CA PHE A 239 -13.23 4.87 -3.20
C PHE A 239 -12.62 3.49 -3.48
N PHE A 240 -11.30 3.39 -3.68
CA PHE A 240 -10.65 2.10 -3.87
C PHE A 240 -10.74 1.22 -2.62
N ASP A 241 -10.63 1.82 -1.43
CA ASP A 241 -10.82 1.13 -0.16
C ASP A 241 -12.21 0.50 -0.07
N LYS A 242 -13.25 1.25 -0.44
CA LYS A 242 -14.64 0.79 -0.48
C LYS A 242 -14.84 -0.36 -1.47
N ILE A 243 -14.31 -0.24 -2.68
CA ILE A 243 -14.43 -1.31 -3.68
C ILE A 243 -13.66 -2.56 -3.25
N MET A 244 -12.44 -2.42 -2.73
CA MET A 244 -11.69 -3.57 -2.22
C MET A 244 -12.43 -4.26 -1.07
N LYS A 245 -12.96 -3.50 -0.09
CA LYS A 245 -13.80 -4.04 0.98
C LYS A 245 -14.98 -4.84 0.40
N GLN A 246 -15.74 -4.24 -0.51
CA GLN A 246 -16.89 -4.89 -1.14
C GLN A 246 -16.52 -6.21 -1.81
N GLN A 247 -15.42 -6.26 -2.57
CA GLN A 247 -15.00 -7.49 -3.23
C GLN A 247 -14.43 -8.53 -2.25
N CYS A 248 -13.84 -8.11 -1.14
CA CYS A 248 -13.39 -9.02 -0.09
C CYS A 248 -14.57 -9.58 0.75
N GLU A 249 -15.67 -8.85 0.88
CA GLU A 249 -16.90 -9.31 1.54
C GLU A 249 -17.76 -10.16 0.61
N THR A 250 -18.08 -9.62 -0.55
CA THR A 250 -19.04 -10.21 -1.51
C THR A 250 -18.53 -10.04 -2.94
N PRO A 251 -17.61 -10.90 -3.42
CA PRO A 251 -17.01 -10.77 -4.74
C PRO A 251 -18.06 -10.98 -5.85
N ASN A 252 -18.11 -10.06 -6.80
CA ASN A 252 -18.88 -10.25 -8.02
C ASN A 252 -18.00 -10.88 -9.11
N LYS A 253 -18.00 -12.21 -9.17
CA LYS A 253 -17.14 -12.97 -10.08
C LYS A 253 -17.32 -12.57 -11.56
N ALA A 254 -18.54 -12.32 -12.02
CA ALA A 254 -18.80 -11.95 -13.40
C ALA A 254 -18.17 -10.59 -13.76
N ILE A 255 -18.26 -9.61 -12.85
CA ILE A 255 -17.61 -8.29 -13.03
C ILE A 255 -16.09 -8.46 -12.98
N ILE A 256 -15.57 -9.25 -12.04
CA ILE A 256 -14.15 -9.50 -11.92
C ILE A 256 -13.60 -10.11 -13.20
N ASP A 257 -14.19 -11.21 -13.68
CA ASP A 257 -13.72 -11.94 -14.86
C ASP A 257 -13.79 -11.05 -16.12
N SER A 258 -14.88 -10.31 -16.30
CA SER A 258 -15.00 -9.40 -17.44
C SER A 258 -13.98 -8.27 -17.40
N THR A 259 -13.70 -7.71 -16.22
CA THR A 259 -12.71 -6.64 -16.04
C THR A 259 -11.29 -7.14 -16.26
N VAL A 260 -10.95 -8.32 -15.75
CA VAL A 260 -9.64 -8.97 -15.97
C VAL A 260 -9.41 -9.25 -17.45
N ASN A 261 -10.40 -9.79 -18.14
CA ASN A 261 -10.31 -10.04 -19.58
C ASN A 261 -10.09 -8.74 -20.37
N LYS A 262 -10.84 -7.68 -20.04
CA LYS A 262 -10.69 -6.37 -20.68
C LYS A 262 -9.30 -5.75 -20.38
N PHE A 263 -8.82 -5.88 -19.13
CA PHE A 263 -7.49 -5.43 -18.76
C PHE A 263 -6.40 -6.12 -19.58
N ASN A 264 -6.44 -7.44 -19.70
CA ASN A 264 -5.46 -8.20 -20.46
C ASN A 264 -5.49 -7.86 -21.95
N GLN A 265 -6.69 -7.68 -22.54
CA GLN A 265 -6.82 -7.23 -23.94
C GLN A 265 -6.16 -5.85 -24.15
N ILE A 266 -6.39 -4.91 -23.23
CA ILE A 266 -5.79 -3.57 -23.31
C ILE A 266 -4.27 -3.64 -23.17
N CYS A 267 -3.75 -4.40 -22.20
CA CYS A 267 -2.30 -4.54 -22.01
C CYS A 267 -1.63 -5.12 -23.26
N SER A 268 -2.21 -6.17 -23.83
CA SER A 268 -1.69 -6.79 -25.05
C SER A 268 -1.72 -5.85 -26.24
N TYR A 269 -2.79 -5.06 -26.41
CA TYR A 269 -2.89 -4.03 -27.45
C TYR A 269 -1.85 -2.90 -27.26
N LEU A 270 -1.63 -2.45 -26.03
CA LEU A 270 -0.70 -1.35 -25.73
C LEU A 270 0.77 -1.77 -25.74
N ARG A 271 1.07 -3.06 -25.63
CA ARG A 271 2.44 -3.60 -25.53
C ARG A 271 3.39 -3.05 -26.62
N PRO A 272 3.05 -3.07 -27.94
CA PRO A 272 3.95 -2.56 -28.97
C PRO A 272 4.14 -1.03 -28.90
N MET A 273 3.36 -0.30 -28.10
CA MET A 273 3.44 1.15 -27.94
C MET A 273 4.46 1.57 -26.89
N GLY A 274 4.79 0.67 -25.94
CA GLY A 274 5.72 0.90 -24.85
C GLY A 274 5.23 1.89 -23.78
N TYR A 275 6.05 2.10 -22.77
CA TYR A 275 5.69 2.89 -21.58
C TYR A 275 5.60 4.40 -21.82
N GLU A 276 6.16 4.90 -22.93
CA GLU A 276 6.17 6.32 -23.26
C GLU A 276 4.76 6.93 -23.36
N ILE A 277 3.75 6.11 -23.65
CA ILE A 277 2.35 6.57 -23.77
C ILE A 277 1.78 7.10 -22.46
N PHE A 278 2.33 6.69 -21.30
CA PHE A 278 1.87 7.13 -19.99
C PHE A 278 2.61 8.33 -19.40
N LYS A 279 3.64 8.84 -20.11
CA LYS A 279 4.38 10.03 -19.67
C LYS A 279 3.52 11.28 -19.76
N LEU A 280 3.66 12.15 -18.77
CA LEU A 280 3.10 13.50 -18.80
C LEU A 280 4.06 14.47 -18.11
N ALA A 281 4.47 15.51 -18.79
CA ALA A 281 5.48 16.46 -18.32
C ALA A 281 6.79 15.75 -17.91
N ARG A 282 7.19 15.89 -16.63
CA ARG A 282 8.40 15.25 -16.08
C ARG A 282 8.13 13.87 -15.45
N LEU A 283 6.88 13.41 -15.45
CA LEU A 283 6.49 12.14 -14.83
C LEU A 283 6.68 11.00 -15.82
N ASN A 284 7.41 9.95 -15.44
CA ASN A 284 7.51 8.72 -16.23
C ASN A 284 6.18 7.96 -16.30
N LEU A 285 5.38 8.03 -15.22
CA LEU A 285 4.04 7.49 -15.16
C LEU A 285 3.09 8.55 -14.61
N SER A 286 2.13 8.97 -15.42
CA SER A 286 1.02 9.83 -14.99
C SER A 286 -0.24 9.02 -14.79
N THR A 287 -0.79 9.02 -13.58
CA THR A 287 -2.07 8.36 -13.30
C THR A 287 -3.21 8.97 -14.12
N SER A 288 -3.13 10.26 -14.49
CA SER A 288 -4.11 10.88 -15.38
C SER A 288 -4.06 10.30 -16.79
N MET A 289 -2.86 10.05 -17.33
CA MET A 289 -2.69 9.39 -18.64
C MET A 289 -3.14 7.92 -18.55
N PHE A 290 -2.71 7.22 -17.51
CA PHE A 290 -3.09 5.83 -17.26
C PHE A 290 -4.63 5.67 -17.24
N ASP A 291 -5.31 6.43 -16.36
CA ASP A 291 -6.77 6.39 -16.27
C ASP A 291 -7.44 6.69 -17.61
N SER A 292 -6.98 7.74 -18.28
CA SER A 292 -7.61 8.19 -19.52
C SER A 292 -7.46 7.18 -20.65
N ILE A 293 -6.28 6.58 -20.80
CA ILE A 293 -6.04 5.56 -21.83
C ILE A 293 -6.80 4.28 -21.52
N PHE A 294 -6.62 3.73 -20.30
CA PHE A 294 -7.27 2.47 -19.93
C PHE A 294 -8.80 2.58 -19.92
N LEU A 295 -9.35 3.68 -19.38
CA LEU A 295 -10.81 3.86 -19.34
C LEU A 295 -11.40 4.10 -20.72
N SER A 296 -10.75 4.88 -21.61
CA SER A 296 -11.26 5.09 -22.95
C SER A 296 -11.32 3.77 -23.73
N LEU A 297 -10.26 2.96 -23.69
CA LEU A 297 -10.20 1.66 -24.33
C LEU A 297 -11.19 0.65 -23.72
N SER A 298 -11.44 0.72 -22.41
CA SER A 298 -12.30 -0.24 -21.72
C SER A 298 -13.79 0.07 -21.82
N THR A 299 -14.15 1.34 -22.03
CA THR A 299 -15.56 1.80 -22.04
C THR A 299 -16.09 2.13 -23.43
N SER A 300 -15.24 2.14 -24.45
CA SER A 300 -15.66 2.33 -25.83
C SER A 300 -16.36 1.10 -26.39
N THR A 301 -17.36 1.34 -27.25
CA THR A 301 -18.01 0.32 -28.07
C THR A 301 -17.22 0.03 -29.36
N LYS A 302 -16.28 0.92 -29.74
CA LYS A 302 -15.43 0.72 -30.91
C LYS A 302 -14.35 -0.31 -30.63
N ASP A 303 -14.07 -1.12 -31.64
CA ASP A 303 -12.95 -2.07 -31.61
C ASP A 303 -11.61 -1.32 -31.77
N PHE A 304 -10.96 -1.06 -30.68
CA PHE A 304 -9.68 -0.36 -30.64
C PHE A 304 -8.54 -1.16 -31.28
N SER A 305 -8.68 -2.47 -31.46
CA SER A 305 -7.65 -3.30 -32.08
C SER A 305 -7.41 -2.96 -33.56
N GLN A 306 -8.34 -2.26 -34.19
CA GLN A 306 -8.24 -1.77 -35.56
C GLN A 306 -7.38 -0.51 -35.70
N ILE A 307 -7.02 0.14 -34.60
CA ILE A 307 -6.17 1.34 -34.61
C ILE A 307 -4.71 0.89 -34.53
N ASP A 308 -3.92 1.18 -35.55
CA ASP A 308 -2.52 0.83 -35.57
C ASP A 308 -1.68 1.62 -34.55
N CYS A 309 -0.50 1.08 -34.22
CA CYS A 309 0.37 1.59 -33.17
C CYS A 309 0.76 3.06 -33.38
N GLU A 310 1.13 3.45 -34.61
CA GLU A 310 1.62 4.80 -34.91
C GLU A 310 0.48 5.83 -34.85
N THR A 311 -0.69 5.47 -35.37
CA THR A 311 -1.90 6.29 -35.26
C THR A 311 -2.27 6.48 -33.79
N PHE A 312 -2.25 5.43 -32.95
CA PHE A 312 -2.58 5.56 -31.54
C PHE A 312 -1.55 6.42 -30.79
N LYS A 313 -0.25 6.25 -31.02
CA LYS A 313 0.80 7.10 -30.43
C LYS A 313 0.63 8.57 -30.81
N SER A 314 0.31 8.86 -32.06
CA SER A 314 0.01 10.23 -32.51
C SER A 314 -1.18 10.83 -31.75
N ARG A 315 -2.24 10.06 -31.56
CA ARG A 315 -3.43 10.49 -30.81
C ARG A 315 -3.11 10.67 -29.32
N VAL A 316 -2.26 9.83 -28.72
CA VAL A 316 -1.76 10.03 -27.35
C VAL A 316 -0.96 11.32 -27.23
N GLN A 317 -0.17 11.67 -28.23
CA GLN A 317 0.53 12.96 -28.25
C GLN A 317 -0.45 14.14 -28.35
N ALA A 318 -1.47 14.03 -29.19
CA ALA A 318 -2.53 15.04 -29.27
C ALA A 318 -3.28 15.20 -27.95
N LEU A 319 -3.56 14.09 -27.24
CA LEU A 319 -4.16 14.12 -25.90
C LEU A 319 -3.28 14.86 -24.88
N ARG A 320 -1.96 14.62 -24.91
CA ARG A 320 -1.01 15.33 -24.03
C ARG A 320 -0.98 16.82 -24.28
N GLU A 321 -1.20 17.25 -25.50
CA GLU A 321 -1.14 18.66 -25.90
C GLU A 321 -2.46 19.38 -25.71
N ASP A 322 -3.57 18.65 -25.60
CA ASP A 322 -4.91 19.21 -25.45
C ASP A 322 -5.01 20.11 -24.19
N PRO A 323 -5.40 21.39 -24.37
CA PRO A 323 -5.43 22.35 -23.26
C PRO A 323 -6.47 22.03 -22.19
N GLU A 324 -7.58 21.39 -22.59
CA GLU A 324 -8.64 21.00 -21.67
C GLU A 324 -8.22 19.79 -20.86
N PHE A 325 -7.56 18.81 -21.50
CA PHE A 325 -6.96 17.68 -20.80
C PHE A 325 -5.92 18.13 -19.78
N LYS A 326 -4.99 19.00 -20.13
CA LYS A 326 -3.97 19.55 -19.24
C LYS A 326 -4.58 20.19 -17.98
N ARG A 327 -5.64 20.98 -18.14
CA ARG A 327 -6.34 21.61 -17.01
C ARG A 327 -6.94 20.58 -16.05
N ASN A 328 -7.46 19.47 -16.58
CA ASN A 328 -8.07 18.41 -15.76
C ASN A 328 -7.06 17.35 -15.28
N ALA A 329 -5.82 17.35 -15.77
CA ALA A 329 -4.75 16.42 -15.38
C ALA A 329 -3.82 16.95 -14.28
N GLY A 330 -4.00 18.19 -13.80
CA GLY A 330 -3.20 18.86 -12.79
C GLY A 330 -3.55 18.45 -11.35
N ALA A 331 -3.28 19.33 -10.39
CA ALA A 331 -3.69 19.17 -9.00
C ALA A 331 -5.20 18.94 -8.91
N ALA A 332 -5.66 18.07 -8.02
CA ALA A 332 -7.06 17.65 -7.89
C ALA A 332 -7.64 16.86 -9.09
N SER A 333 -6.80 16.29 -9.93
CA SER A 333 -7.19 15.52 -11.13
C SER A 333 -7.88 14.18 -10.84
N SER A 334 -7.99 13.78 -9.58
CA SER A 334 -8.50 12.45 -9.17
C SER A 334 -9.92 12.48 -8.60
N ASN A 335 -10.64 13.61 -8.62
CA ASN A 335 -12.05 13.62 -8.27
C ASN A 335 -12.93 13.10 -9.42
N ALA A 336 -14.16 12.66 -9.10
CA ALA A 336 -15.07 12.04 -10.07
C ALA A 336 -15.34 12.91 -11.31
N SER A 337 -15.53 14.24 -11.12
CA SER A 337 -15.76 15.16 -12.23
C SER A 337 -14.56 15.28 -13.15
N ALA A 338 -13.34 15.41 -12.60
CA ALA A 338 -12.12 15.51 -13.39
C ALA A 338 -11.82 14.20 -14.15
N ILE A 339 -12.08 13.05 -13.54
CA ILE A 339 -11.93 11.73 -14.19
C ILE A 339 -12.89 11.61 -15.37
N ASN A 340 -14.17 11.94 -15.18
CA ASN A 340 -15.16 11.88 -16.25
C ASN A 340 -14.83 12.85 -17.41
N LYS A 341 -14.40 14.08 -17.10
CA LYS A 341 -13.97 15.04 -18.14
C LYS A 341 -12.78 14.52 -18.94
N LYS A 342 -11.76 13.99 -18.24
CA LYS A 342 -10.59 13.39 -18.91
C LYS A 342 -10.98 12.21 -19.79
N LEU A 343 -11.91 11.38 -19.34
CA LEU A 343 -12.39 10.24 -20.12
C LEU A 343 -13.10 10.69 -21.40
N ILE A 344 -13.98 11.69 -21.33
CA ILE A 344 -14.67 12.25 -22.49
C ILE A 344 -13.65 12.77 -23.51
N ILE A 345 -12.67 13.57 -23.06
CA ILE A 345 -11.61 14.11 -23.93
C ILE A 345 -10.78 12.97 -24.55
N ALA A 346 -10.39 11.99 -23.74
CA ALA A 346 -9.60 10.86 -24.20
C ALA A 346 -10.36 10.00 -25.23
N ARG A 347 -11.65 9.70 -25.03
CA ARG A 347 -12.46 8.97 -26.00
C ARG A 347 -12.55 9.71 -27.34
N ARG A 348 -12.80 11.02 -27.30
CA ARG A 348 -12.85 11.85 -28.48
C ARG A 348 -11.53 11.83 -29.27
N ILE A 349 -10.39 11.97 -28.59
CA ILE A 349 -9.08 12.09 -29.23
C ILE A 349 -8.50 10.73 -29.62
N LEU A 350 -8.53 9.76 -28.69
CA LEU A 350 -7.89 8.46 -28.91
C LEU A 350 -8.70 7.55 -29.84
N LEU A 351 -10.03 7.60 -29.75
CA LEU A 351 -10.93 6.67 -30.43
C LEU A 351 -11.84 7.33 -31.47
N GLU A 352 -11.79 8.67 -31.58
CA GLU A 352 -12.77 9.43 -32.40
C GLU A 352 -14.21 9.03 -32.04
N ASP A 353 -14.42 8.81 -30.75
CA ASP A 353 -15.68 8.36 -30.19
C ASP A 353 -16.40 9.58 -29.63
N GLU A 354 -17.52 9.98 -30.26
CA GLU A 354 -18.35 11.06 -29.72
C GLU A 354 -19.00 10.54 -28.44
N ALA A 355 -18.62 11.11 -27.31
CA ALA A 355 -19.20 10.76 -26.03
C ALA A 355 -20.65 11.28 -25.98
N GLU A 356 -21.60 10.37 -25.81
CA GLU A 356 -22.93 10.70 -25.33
C GLU A 356 -22.89 11.17 -23.86
#